data_df5d694a65af5b0958c249e15f04ee0f
#
_entry.id   df5d694a65af5b0958c249e15f04ee0f
#
_cell.length_a   1.000
_cell.length_b   1.000
_cell.length_c   1.000
_cell.angle_alpha   90.00
_cell.angle_beta   90.00
_cell.angle_gamma   90.00
#
_symmetry.space_group_name_H-M   'P 1'
#
loop_
_entity.id
_entity.type
_entity.pdbx_description
1 polymer ?
#
loop_
_entity_poly.entity_id
_entity_poly.type
_entity_poly.pdbx_seq_one_letter_code
_entity_poly.pdbx_strand_id
1 'polypeptide(L)'
;MKRVSKIVVNIYGWVIWIAAVFIVTGAGTVALPKLFGVIPYVILSSSMEPSIPTGSLVFVNTKDKDAEPGDIISFEIENGNSVITVTHRVTEVTENGYLTKGDNNDISDSSVISKDQVIGIYTGHLKYVGYLWEKLDKKTILIV
;
A
#
# COMPACT_ATOMS: atom_id res chain seq x y z
N MET A 1 22.91 -33.59 33.52
CA MET A 1 23.41 -32.76 32.41
C MET A 1 22.79 -33.11 31.07
N LYS A 2 22.64 -34.35 30.59
CA LYS A 2 22.09 -34.70 29.26
C LYS A 2 20.60 -34.29 29.01
N ARG A 3 19.80 -34.20 30.05
CA ARG A 3 18.34 -33.80 29.94
C ARG A 3 18.17 -32.31 29.69
N VAL A 4 18.96 -31.46 30.35
CA VAL A 4 18.92 -29.99 30.20
C VAL A 4 19.39 -29.60 28.79
N SER A 5 20.43 -30.27 28.24
CA SER A 5 20.90 -29.95 26.89
C SER A 5 19.86 -30.28 25.81
N LYS A 6 19.06 -31.34 25.96
CA LYS A 6 17.97 -31.66 25.02
C LYS A 6 16.83 -30.63 25.07
N ILE A 7 16.45 -30.12 26.26
CA ILE A 7 15.44 -29.09 26.41
C ILE A 7 15.90 -27.79 25.75
N VAL A 8 17.15 -27.38 25.97
CA VAL A 8 17.74 -26.18 25.38
C VAL A 8 17.75 -26.27 23.85
N VAL A 9 18.19 -27.39 23.29
CA VAL A 9 18.22 -27.63 21.82
C VAL A 9 16.80 -27.55 21.22
N ASN A 10 15.80 -28.14 21.90
CA ASN A 10 14.42 -28.07 21.44
C ASN A 10 13.87 -26.63 21.46
N ILE A 11 14.15 -25.86 22.51
CA ILE A 11 13.72 -24.45 22.58
C ILE A 11 14.32 -23.64 21.45
N TYR A 12 15.63 -23.78 21.18
CA TYR A 12 16.26 -23.09 20.03
C TYR A 12 15.65 -23.53 18.70
N GLY A 13 15.34 -24.82 18.52
CA GLY A 13 14.66 -25.33 17.35
C GLY A 13 13.30 -24.66 17.11
N TRP A 14 12.48 -24.56 18.15
CA TRP A 14 11.18 -23.88 18.07
C TRP A 14 11.31 -22.38 17.76
N VAL A 15 12.27 -21.68 18.39
CA VAL A 15 12.52 -20.25 18.13
C VAL A 15 12.91 -20.03 16.69
N ILE A 16 13.82 -20.83 16.14
CA ILE A 16 14.23 -20.75 14.73
C ILE A 16 13.05 -21.04 13.82
N TRP A 17 12.24 -22.04 14.13
CA TRP A 17 11.07 -22.41 13.33
C TRP A 17 10.01 -21.30 13.29
N ILE A 18 9.72 -20.71 14.44
CA ILE A 18 8.80 -19.56 14.55
C ILE A 18 9.34 -18.36 13.76
N ALA A 19 10.64 -18.06 13.88
CA ALA A 19 11.25 -16.98 13.13
C ALA A 19 11.21 -17.23 11.61
N ALA A 20 11.46 -18.46 11.17
CA ALA A 20 11.38 -18.85 9.76
C ALA A 20 9.95 -18.71 9.22
N VAL A 21 8.94 -19.16 9.97
CA VAL A 21 7.51 -18.98 9.61
C VAL A 21 7.18 -17.51 9.49
N PHE A 22 7.63 -16.67 10.43
CA PHE A 22 7.39 -15.23 10.39
C PHE A 22 8.02 -14.55 9.18
N ILE A 23 9.24 -14.95 8.81
CA ILE A 23 9.94 -14.43 7.63
C ILE A 23 9.23 -14.87 6.33
N VAL A 24 8.87 -16.14 6.22
CA VAL A 24 8.21 -16.68 5.03
C VAL A 24 6.81 -16.06 4.84
N THR A 25 6.03 -15.95 5.92
CA THR A 25 4.69 -15.32 5.85
C THR A 25 4.80 -13.83 5.56
N GLY A 26 5.72 -13.11 6.21
CA GLY A 26 5.96 -11.69 5.96
C GLY A 26 6.42 -11.40 4.54
N ALA A 27 7.35 -12.18 4.01
CA ALA A 27 7.79 -12.05 2.62
C ALA A 27 6.68 -12.44 1.62
N GLY A 28 5.89 -13.47 1.97
CA GLY A 28 4.79 -13.94 1.13
C GLY A 28 3.66 -12.90 0.98
N THR A 29 3.34 -12.16 2.03
CA THR A 29 2.29 -11.12 1.99
C THR A 29 2.57 -10.01 0.99
N VAL A 30 3.82 -9.82 0.61
CA VAL A 30 4.24 -8.79 -0.34
C VAL A 30 4.61 -9.36 -1.71
N ALA A 31 5.30 -10.50 -1.73
CA ALA A 31 5.76 -11.10 -2.98
C ALA A 31 4.60 -11.72 -3.77
N LEU A 32 3.66 -12.39 -3.09
CA LEU A 32 2.51 -13.02 -3.74
C LEU A 32 1.58 -12.02 -4.44
N PRO A 33 1.16 -10.90 -3.83
CA PRO A 33 0.33 -9.91 -4.51
C PRO A 33 0.97 -9.36 -5.79
N LYS A 34 2.30 -9.15 -5.81
CA LYS A 34 3.03 -8.66 -6.99
C LYS A 34 2.89 -9.60 -8.19
N LEU A 35 2.84 -10.92 -7.97
CA LEU A 35 2.60 -11.91 -9.04
C LEU A 35 1.21 -11.74 -9.68
N PHE A 36 0.25 -11.20 -8.94
CA PHE A 36 -1.11 -10.91 -9.41
C PHE A 36 -1.27 -9.47 -9.90
N GLY A 37 -0.21 -8.66 -9.94
CA GLY A 37 -0.24 -7.27 -10.35
C GLY A 37 -0.71 -6.32 -9.25
N VAL A 38 -0.62 -6.73 -7.99
CA VAL A 38 -0.94 -5.89 -6.84
C VAL A 38 0.35 -5.36 -6.22
N ILE A 39 0.46 -4.04 -6.14
CA ILE A 39 1.65 -3.36 -5.60
C ILE A 39 1.29 -2.72 -4.25
N PRO A 40 2.12 -2.92 -3.21
CA PRO A 40 1.94 -2.24 -1.93
C PRO A 40 2.53 -0.84 -1.95
N TYR A 41 1.82 0.13 -1.32
CA TYR A 41 2.27 1.49 -1.09
C TYR A 41 2.04 1.89 0.37
N VAL A 42 2.82 2.85 0.87
CA VAL A 42 2.64 3.40 2.23
C VAL A 42 1.96 4.76 2.14
N ILE A 43 0.86 4.95 2.87
CA ILE A 43 0.18 6.24 2.98
C ILE A 43 0.89 7.11 4.01
N LEU A 44 1.34 8.29 3.60
CA LEU A 44 2.07 9.22 4.44
C LEU A 44 1.26 10.47 4.82
N SER A 45 0.16 10.76 4.11
CA SER A 45 -0.72 11.89 4.38
C SER A 45 -2.03 11.47 5.05
N SER A 46 -2.73 12.43 5.61
CA SER A 46 -4.05 12.23 6.22
C SER A 46 -5.24 12.48 5.28
N SER A 47 -4.98 12.72 3.98
CA SER A 47 -6.02 13.10 3.02
C SER A 47 -7.13 12.05 2.85
N MET A 48 -6.83 10.78 3.14
CA MET A 48 -7.78 9.66 3.05
C MET A 48 -8.35 9.23 4.40
N GLU A 49 -8.08 9.95 5.49
CA GLU A 49 -8.71 9.66 6.77
C GLU A 49 -10.20 9.99 6.76
N PRO A 50 -11.03 9.27 7.52
CA PRO A 50 -10.71 8.11 8.34
C PRO A 50 -10.67 6.77 7.57
N SER A 51 -10.99 6.76 6.27
CA SER A 51 -11.11 5.53 5.46
C SER A 51 -9.78 4.77 5.39
N ILE A 52 -8.68 5.48 5.16
CA ILE A 52 -7.33 4.91 5.15
C ILE A 52 -6.46 5.75 6.09
N PRO A 53 -6.15 5.25 7.30
CA PRO A 53 -5.32 5.97 8.25
C PRO A 53 -3.88 6.16 7.75
N THR A 54 -3.27 7.29 8.10
CA THR A 54 -1.84 7.55 7.88
C THR A 54 -0.98 6.42 8.44
N GLY A 55 0.07 6.01 7.73
CA GLY A 55 0.93 4.88 8.07
C GLY A 55 0.35 3.52 7.68
N SER A 56 -0.76 3.48 6.93
CA SER A 56 -1.29 2.24 6.38
C SER A 56 -0.47 1.77 5.19
N LEU A 57 -0.37 0.44 5.03
CA LEU A 57 0.12 -0.21 3.81
C LEU A 57 -1.09 -0.52 2.93
N VAL A 58 -1.22 0.15 1.81
CA VAL A 58 -2.31 -0.07 0.84
C VAL A 58 -1.87 -0.98 -0.29
N PHE A 59 -2.81 -1.75 -0.83
CA PHE A 59 -2.60 -2.64 -1.96
C PHE A 59 -3.36 -2.11 -3.17
N VAL A 60 -2.64 -1.91 -4.28
CA VAL A 60 -3.17 -1.33 -5.52
C VAL A 60 -3.06 -2.36 -6.65
N ASN A 61 -4.19 -2.69 -7.25
CA ASN A 61 -4.26 -3.55 -8.44
C ASN A 61 -3.92 -2.74 -9.68
N THR A 62 -2.74 -3.00 -10.26
CA THR A 62 -2.24 -2.26 -11.42
C THR A 62 -2.75 -2.80 -12.76
N LYS A 63 -3.46 -3.92 -12.76
CA LYS A 63 -4.06 -4.51 -13.97
C LYS A 63 -5.38 -3.87 -14.35
N ASP A 64 -6.02 -3.21 -13.39
CA ASP A 64 -7.28 -2.54 -13.58
C ASP A 64 -7.11 -1.04 -13.36
N LYS A 65 -7.53 -0.25 -14.34
CA LYS A 65 -7.46 1.21 -14.33
C LYS A 65 -8.80 1.85 -14.66
N ASP A 66 -9.83 1.04 -14.91
CA ASP A 66 -11.18 1.51 -15.22
C ASP A 66 -11.99 1.65 -13.93
N ALA A 67 -11.84 2.81 -13.29
CA ALA A 67 -12.47 3.10 -12.01
C ALA A 67 -13.87 3.69 -12.20
N GLU A 68 -14.75 3.42 -11.24
CA GLU A 68 -16.09 3.97 -11.12
C GLU A 68 -16.16 5.04 -10.00
N PRO A 69 -17.19 5.91 -9.98
CA PRO A 69 -17.39 6.83 -8.87
C PRO A 69 -17.51 6.05 -7.55
N GLY A 70 -16.71 6.44 -6.55
CA GLY A 70 -16.61 5.77 -5.26
C GLY A 70 -15.35 4.89 -5.12
N ASP A 71 -14.73 4.46 -6.21
CA ASP A 71 -13.46 3.74 -6.16
C ASP A 71 -12.33 4.64 -5.64
N ILE A 72 -11.35 4.03 -4.99
CA ILE A 72 -10.12 4.71 -4.61
C ILE A 72 -9.03 4.31 -5.60
N ILE A 73 -8.38 5.30 -6.21
CA ILE A 73 -7.32 5.09 -7.17
C ILE A 73 -6.01 5.68 -6.66
N SER A 74 -4.90 5.03 -7.03
CA SER A 74 -3.55 5.61 -6.92
C SER A 74 -3.10 6.08 -8.28
N PHE A 75 -2.57 7.29 -8.35
CA PHE A 75 -2.16 7.93 -9.60
C PHE A 75 -0.91 8.79 -9.39
N GLU A 76 -0.22 9.10 -10.48
CA GLU A 76 0.97 9.94 -10.49
C GLU A 76 0.64 11.35 -10.97
N ILE A 77 1.19 12.34 -10.28
CA ILE A 77 1.16 13.74 -10.71
C ILE A 77 2.57 14.34 -10.70
N GLU A 78 2.81 15.24 -11.64
CA GLU A 78 4.03 16.03 -11.67
C GLU A 78 3.94 17.16 -10.62
N ASN A 79 4.94 17.23 -9.77
CA ASN A 79 5.09 18.30 -8.79
C ASN A 79 6.48 18.94 -8.96
N GLY A 80 6.57 19.94 -9.80
CA GLY A 80 7.84 20.54 -10.18
C GLY A 80 8.73 19.56 -10.94
N ASN A 81 9.91 19.23 -10.36
CA ASN A 81 10.86 18.28 -10.94
C ASN A 81 10.69 16.85 -10.40
N SER A 82 9.64 16.57 -9.65
CA SER A 82 9.39 15.28 -9.02
C SER A 82 8.03 14.72 -9.44
N VAL A 83 7.94 13.42 -9.53
CA VAL A 83 6.67 12.70 -9.66
C VAL A 83 6.28 12.23 -8.28
N ILE A 84 5.06 12.54 -7.87
CA ILE A 84 4.49 12.07 -6.60
C ILE A 84 3.31 11.15 -6.88
N THR A 85 3.15 10.14 -6.05
CA THR A 85 1.98 9.27 -6.11
C THR A 85 0.95 9.74 -5.08
N VAL A 86 -0.29 9.86 -5.52
CA VAL A 86 -1.44 10.27 -4.71
C VAL A 86 -2.47 9.16 -4.71
N THR A 87 -3.19 9.00 -3.60
CA THR A 87 -4.30 8.05 -3.49
C THR A 87 -5.53 8.81 -3.03
N HIS A 88 -6.53 8.93 -3.91
CA HIS A 88 -7.79 9.63 -3.62
C HIS A 88 -8.99 8.85 -4.16
N ARG A 89 -10.18 9.24 -3.75
CA ARG A 89 -11.45 8.67 -4.20
C ARG A 89 -11.94 9.34 -5.47
N VAL A 90 -12.38 8.55 -6.43
CA VAL A 90 -13.07 9.03 -7.64
C VAL A 90 -14.44 9.58 -7.24
N THR A 91 -14.68 10.85 -7.53
CA THR A 91 -15.97 11.52 -7.34
C THR A 91 -16.79 11.52 -8.63
N GLU A 92 -16.12 11.61 -9.78
CA GLU A 92 -16.78 11.67 -11.09
C GLU A 92 -15.87 11.07 -12.16
N VAL A 93 -16.47 10.39 -13.14
CA VAL A 93 -15.80 9.92 -14.36
C VAL A 93 -16.16 10.86 -15.48
N THR A 94 -15.17 11.43 -16.14
CA THR A 94 -15.31 12.35 -17.27
C THR A 94 -14.78 11.73 -18.55
N GLU A 95 -15.04 12.36 -19.70
CA GLU A 95 -14.49 11.90 -20.99
C GLU A 95 -12.95 11.90 -21.00
N ASN A 96 -12.32 12.76 -20.21
CA ASN A 96 -10.86 12.92 -20.17
C ASN A 96 -10.18 12.18 -19.01
N GLY A 97 -10.93 11.50 -18.14
CA GLY A 97 -10.39 10.78 -16.97
C GLY A 97 -11.25 10.91 -15.72
N TYR A 98 -10.61 11.04 -14.58
CA TYR A 98 -11.24 10.98 -13.27
C TYR A 98 -11.10 12.30 -12.50
N LEU A 99 -12.20 12.77 -11.92
CA LEU A 99 -12.15 13.79 -10.89
C LEU A 99 -12.07 13.09 -9.53
N THR A 100 -11.11 13.50 -8.70
CA THR A 100 -10.81 12.82 -7.45
C THR A 100 -10.90 13.77 -6.26
N LYS A 101 -11.01 13.17 -5.06
CA LYS A 101 -11.04 13.91 -3.79
C LYS A 101 -10.49 13.02 -2.67
N GLY A 102 -9.64 13.55 -1.83
CA GLY A 102 -9.29 12.90 -0.57
C GLY A 102 -10.50 12.88 0.38
N ASP A 103 -10.71 11.78 1.09
CA ASP A 103 -11.86 11.62 1.99
C ASP A 103 -11.89 12.67 3.12
N ASN A 104 -10.72 13.17 3.52
CA ASN A 104 -10.54 14.20 4.55
C ASN A 104 -10.40 15.63 3.97
N ASN A 105 -10.47 15.80 2.67
CA ASN A 105 -10.33 17.11 2.04
C ASN A 105 -11.71 17.79 1.93
N ASP A 106 -11.74 19.11 2.05
CA ASP A 106 -12.99 19.88 1.90
C ASP A 106 -13.41 20.00 0.44
N ILE A 107 -12.45 20.11 -0.47
CA ILE A 107 -12.65 20.33 -1.90
C ILE A 107 -12.07 19.19 -2.75
N SER A 108 -12.65 19.02 -3.94
CA SER A 108 -12.12 18.10 -4.95
C SER A 108 -10.78 18.58 -5.49
N ASP A 109 -10.00 17.66 -6.03
CA ASP A 109 -8.75 17.98 -6.69
C ASP A 109 -9.02 18.89 -7.91
N SER A 110 -8.13 19.83 -8.15
CA SER A 110 -8.34 20.88 -9.18
C SER A 110 -8.15 20.38 -10.62
N SER A 111 -7.54 19.21 -10.78
CA SER A 111 -7.19 18.65 -12.08
C SER A 111 -7.89 17.32 -12.33
N VAL A 112 -8.31 17.10 -13.57
CA VAL A 112 -8.77 15.77 -14.01
C VAL A 112 -7.56 14.87 -14.19
N ILE A 113 -7.61 13.68 -13.61
CA ILE A 113 -6.56 12.67 -13.70
C ILE A 113 -6.82 11.81 -14.93
N SER A 114 -5.91 11.85 -15.91
CA SER A 114 -6.03 11.01 -17.10
C SER A 114 -5.82 9.52 -16.76
N LYS A 115 -6.39 8.62 -17.57
CA LYS A 115 -6.22 7.17 -17.38
C LYS A 115 -4.75 6.73 -17.39
N ASP A 116 -3.90 7.42 -18.13
CA ASP A 116 -2.47 7.09 -18.20
C ASP A 116 -1.73 7.40 -16.90
N GLN A 117 -2.20 8.39 -16.14
CA GLN A 117 -1.65 8.74 -14.83
C GLN A 117 -2.06 7.74 -13.74
N VAL A 118 -3.14 6.95 -13.97
CA VAL A 118 -3.62 5.98 -13.00
C VAL A 118 -2.66 4.79 -12.93
N ILE A 119 -2.14 4.54 -11.74
CA ILE A 119 -1.35 3.35 -11.44
C ILE A 119 -2.26 2.13 -11.32
N GLY A 120 -3.39 2.27 -10.61
CA GLY A 120 -4.35 1.20 -10.41
C GLY A 120 -5.40 1.53 -9.35
N ILE A 121 -6.25 0.54 -9.08
CA ILE A 121 -7.38 0.64 -8.16
C ILE A 121 -6.99 0.02 -6.81
N TYR A 122 -7.33 0.69 -5.72
CA TYR A 122 -7.17 0.20 -4.36
C TYR A 122 -8.01 -1.05 -4.11
N THR A 123 -7.40 -2.05 -3.47
CA THR A 123 -8.08 -3.31 -3.13
C THR A 123 -8.21 -3.55 -1.63
N GLY A 124 -7.40 -2.88 -0.82
CA GLY A 124 -7.43 -3.04 0.63
C GLY A 124 -6.19 -2.45 1.31
N HIS A 125 -6.18 -2.42 2.63
CA HIS A 125 -5.04 -1.92 3.39
C HIS A 125 -4.84 -2.65 4.72
N LEU A 126 -3.60 -2.57 5.23
CA LEU A 126 -3.23 -2.96 6.59
C LEU A 126 -2.89 -1.69 7.37
N LYS A 127 -3.68 -1.40 8.41
CA LYS A 127 -3.51 -0.20 9.24
C LYS A 127 -2.18 -0.20 9.97
N TYR A 128 -1.46 0.92 9.95
CA TYR A 128 -0.22 1.20 10.70
C TYR A 128 0.98 0.30 10.37
N VAL A 129 0.86 -0.64 9.46
CA VAL A 129 1.95 -1.56 9.07
C VAL A 129 2.96 -0.88 8.15
N GLY A 130 2.56 0.19 7.46
CA GLY A 130 3.40 0.93 6.53
C GLY A 130 4.67 1.51 7.15
N TYR A 131 4.62 2.01 8.38
CA TYR A 131 5.81 2.52 9.09
C TYR A 131 6.87 1.44 9.33
N LEU A 132 6.45 0.20 9.59
CA LEU A 132 7.38 -0.92 9.73
C LEU A 132 7.97 -1.30 8.38
N TRP A 133 7.15 -1.25 7.34
CA TRP A 133 7.51 -1.55 5.97
C TRP A 133 8.54 -0.55 5.42
N GLU A 134 8.34 0.74 5.61
CA GLU A 134 9.28 1.81 5.20
C GLU A 134 10.70 1.60 5.73
N LYS A 135 10.83 1.08 6.97
CA LYS A 135 12.14 0.78 7.56
C LYS A 135 12.84 -0.43 6.93
N LEU A 136 12.08 -1.36 6.36
CA LEU A 136 12.58 -2.62 5.79
C LEU A 136 12.89 -2.49 4.30
N ASP A 137 12.12 -1.69 3.56
CA ASP A 137 12.26 -1.53 2.11
C ASP A 137 12.50 -0.07 1.74
N LYS A 138 13.77 0.31 1.61
CA LYS A 138 14.18 1.68 1.19
C LYS A 138 13.77 2.05 -0.25
N LYS A 139 13.21 1.12 -1.02
CA LYS A 139 12.74 1.33 -2.39
C LYS A 139 11.23 1.45 -2.50
N THR A 140 10.49 1.35 -1.38
CA THR A 140 9.04 1.53 -1.39
C THR A 140 8.71 2.96 -1.78
N ILE A 141 7.96 3.12 -2.86
CA ILE A 141 7.52 4.41 -3.38
C ILE A 141 6.62 5.04 -2.32
N LEU A 142 7.05 6.19 -1.83
CA LEU A 142 6.32 6.99 -0.83
C LEU A 142 5.15 7.68 -1.53
N ILE A 143 3.95 7.48 -1.02
CA ILE A 143 2.74 8.23 -1.44
C ILE A 143 2.54 9.39 -0.47
N VAL A 144 2.50 10.58 -0.98
CA VAL A 144 2.22 11.82 -0.24
C VAL A 144 0.73 12.09 -0.23
#